data_a287c00a04ecd631715cf9fb2706314d
#
_entry.id   a287c00a04ecd631715cf9fb2706314d
#
_cell.length_a   1.000
_cell.length_b   1.000
_cell.length_c   1.000
_cell.angle_alpha   90.00
_cell.angle_beta   90.00
_cell.angle_gamma   90.00
#
_symmetry.space_group_name_H-M   'P 1'
#
loop_
_entity.id
_entity.type
_entity.pdbx_description
1 polymer ?
#
loop_
_entity_poly.entity_id
_entity_poly.type
_entity_poly.pdbx_seq_one_letter_code
_entity_poly.pdbx_strand_id
1 'polypeptide(L)'
;MGWLANRGLTPSDTVTIEVKGRRSGLLRSTAVTWAECGGQRYLVSLAGESEWVRNVWAAGGEVDIRRGKRDHVRLVEVPVEERAPVLHAYMSKRAFSRSPAYIAEKYFGVSRDATVEDLAAIAARYPVFRIEKASE
;
A
#
# COMPACT_ATOMS: atom_id res chain seq x y z
N MET A 1 10.79 3.14 -19.56
CA MET A 1 10.27 2.68 -19.01
C MET A 1 9.09 2.20 -19.32
N GLY A 2 9.11 1.13 -19.55
CA GLY A 2 8.05 0.60 -20.01
C GLY A 2 6.86 0.90 -19.30
N TRP A 3 6.87 0.82 -18.11
CA TRP A 3 5.67 0.92 -17.45
C TRP A 3 5.23 2.31 -17.47
N LEU A 4 6.05 3.10 -17.92
CA LEU A 4 5.75 4.32 -17.98
C LEU A 4 4.70 4.49 -18.81
N ALA A 5 4.70 3.80 -19.78
CA ALA A 5 3.80 4.01 -20.70
C ALA A 5 2.54 3.82 -20.10
N ASN A 6 2.44 3.17 -19.21
CA ASN A 6 1.19 2.93 -18.76
C ASN A 6 0.80 3.99 -18.01
N ARG A 7 1.64 4.67 -17.80
CA ARG A 7 1.42 5.52 -17.03
C ARG A 7 0.35 6.30 -17.28
N GLY A 8 0.36 6.64 -18.12
CA GLY A 8 -0.59 7.51 -18.38
C GLY A 8 -1.85 7.09 -18.05
N LEU A 9 -2.00 5.99 -17.95
CA LEU A 9 -3.17 5.55 -17.79
C LEU A 9 -3.62 5.58 -16.54
N THR A 10 -3.07 5.46 -15.79
CA THR A 10 -3.67 5.15 -14.77
C THR A 10 -3.50 5.98 -13.84
N PRO A 11 -4.21 6.01 -13.18
CA PRO A 11 -4.24 6.67 -12.07
C PRO A 11 -3.33 5.92 -11.41
N SER A 12 -2.86 5.38 -11.99
CA SER A 12 -1.86 5.12 -11.76
C SER A 12 -1.23 4.67 -10.62
N ASP A 13 -1.67 4.72 -9.57
CA ASP A 13 -1.05 4.26 -8.38
C ASP A 13 -1.62 2.94 -7.92
N THR A 14 -2.44 2.32 -8.74
CA THR A 14 -3.02 1.03 -8.41
C THR A 14 -2.18 -0.07 -9.01
N VAL A 15 -1.85 -1.05 -8.19
CA VAL A 15 -1.10 -2.22 -8.66
C VAL A 15 -1.80 -3.47 -8.15
N THR A 16 -1.50 -4.60 -8.71
CA THR A 16 -2.02 -5.88 -8.22
C THR A 16 -0.91 -6.59 -7.49
N ILE A 17 -1.16 -6.99 -6.25
CA ILE A 17 -0.19 -7.81 -5.56
C ILE A 17 -0.69 -9.23 -5.64
N GLU A 18 0.23 -10.16 -5.81
CA GLU A 18 -0.10 -11.58 -5.85
C GLU A 18 0.69 -12.25 -4.74
N VAL A 19 0.00 -12.92 -3.85
CA VAL A 19 0.65 -13.55 -2.70
C VAL A 19 -0.02 -14.90 -2.46
N LYS A 20 0.75 -15.87 -2.00
CA LYS A 20 0.23 -17.18 -1.74
C LYS A 20 -0.74 -17.13 -0.57
N GLY A 21 -1.91 -17.69 -0.75
CA GLY A 21 -2.90 -17.78 0.31
C GLY A 21 -2.38 -18.69 1.41
N ARG A 22 -2.42 -18.21 2.65
CA ARG A 22 -1.84 -18.93 3.78
C ARG A 22 -2.55 -20.23 4.12
N ARG A 23 -3.80 -20.36 3.69
CA ARG A 23 -4.54 -21.56 3.97
C ARG A 23 -4.59 -22.50 2.80
N SER A 24 -4.83 -21.96 1.61
CA SER A 24 -5.02 -22.81 0.44
C SER A 24 -3.74 -23.07 -0.34
N GLY A 25 -2.73 -22.25 -0.17
CA GLY A 25 -1.54 -22.33 -1.00
C GLY A 25 -1.74 -21.80 -2.41
N LEU A 26 -2.94 -21.33 -2.73
CA LEU A 26 -3.20 -20.81 -4.06
C LEU A 26 -2.85 -19.33 -4.12
N LEU A 27 -2.44 -18.88 -5.29
CA LEU A 27 -2.08 -17.51 -5.48
C LEU A 27 -3.32 -16.63 -5.38
N ARG A 28 -3.25 -15.57 -4.61
CA ARG A 28 -4.34 -14.63 -4.45
C ARG A 28 -3.92 -13.27 -4.96
N SER A 29 -4.80 -12.61 -5.69
CA SER A 29 -4.52 -11.30 -6.27
C SER A 29 -5.40 -10.25 -5.63
N THR A 30 -4.84 -9.10 -5.34
CA THR A 30 -5.59 -8.00 -4.74
C THR A 30 -5.10 -6.69 -5.33
N ALA A 31 -6.02 -5.81 -5.68
CA ALA A 31 -5.65 -4.49 -6.17
C ALA A 31 -5.40 -3.59 -4.98
N VAL A 32 -4.28 -2.92 -4.95
CA VAL A 32 -3.93 -2.01 -3.88
C VAL A 32 -3.36 -0.75 -4.47
N THR A 33 -3.34 0.32 -3.71
CA THR A 33 -2.77 1.58 -4.16
C THR A 33 -1.49 1.83 -3.40
N TRP A 34 -0.46 2.28 -4.09
CA TRP A 34 0.79 2.59 -3.43
C TRP A 34 0.93 4.09 -3.20
N ALA A 35 1.79 4.48 -2.27
CA ALA A 35 2.11 5.87 -2.01
C ALA A 35 3.61 6.02 -2.08
N GLU A 36 4.08 7.21 -2.45
CA GLU A 36 5.50 7.49 -2.43
C GLU A 36 5.77 8.47 -1.31
N CYS A 37 6.80 8.23 -0.55
CA CYS A 37 7.16 9.09 0.54
C CYS A 37 8.68 8.98 0.71
N GLY A 38 9.38 10.11 0.61
CA GLY A 38 10.84 10.10 0.76
C GLY A 38 11.58 9.24 -0.26
N GLY A 39 11.05 9.14 -1.44
CA GLY A 39 11.69 8.37 -2.49
C GLY A 39 11.44 6.88 -2.43
N GLN A 40 10.64 6.42 -1.49
CA GLN A 40 10.30 5.02 -1.35
C GLN A 40 8.83 4.81 -1.66
N ARG A 41 8.47 3.61 -2.07
CA ARG A 41 7.08 3.26 -2.33
C ARG A 41 6.55 2.38 -1.23
N TYR A 42 5.30 2.62 -0.87
CA TYR A 42 4.67 1.91 0.24
C TYR A 42 3.28 1.45 -0.13
N LEU A 43 2.83 0.36 0.47
CA LEU A 43 1.45 -0.09 0.35
C LEU A 43 0.79 0.13 1.71
N VAL A 44 -0.44 0.61 1.69
CA VAL A 44 -1.20 0.85 2.91
C VAL A 44 -2.46 0.00 2.87
N SER A 45 -2.74 -0.71 3.94
CA SER A 45 -3.96 -1.48 4.03
C SER A 45 -5.05 -0.61 4.63
N LEU A 46 -5.97 -0.13 3.80
CA LEU A 46 -7.04 0.72 4.26
C LEU A 46 -8.07 -0.02 5.10
N ALA A 47 -8.14 -1.31 4.96
CA ALA A 47 -9.08 -2.13 5.72
C ALA A 47 -8.45 -2.77 6.96
N GLY A 48 -7.28 -2.32 7.34
CA GLY A 48 -6.62 -2.87 8.53
C GLY A 48 -5.99 -4.22 8.25
N GLU A 49 -6.12 -5.17 9.17
CA GLU A 49 -5.53 -6.48 8.98
C GLU A 49 -6.40 -7.31 8.06
N SER A 50 -6.37 -6.99 6.80
CA SER A 50 -7.18 -7.69 5.82
C SER A 50 -6.55 -9.01 5.43
N GLU A 51 -7.22 -9.77 4.58
CA GLU A 51 -6.72 -11.08 4.16
C GLU A 51 -5.38 -10.96 3.47
N TRP A 52 -5.20 -9.95 2.62
CA TRP A 52 -3.94 -9.86 1.91
C TRP A 52 -2.77 -9.54 2.87
N VAL A 53 -3.03 -8.77 3.91
CA VAL A 53 -2.01 -8.46 4.90
C VAL A 53 -1.58 -9.72 5.61
N ARG A 54 -2.56 -10.55 6.01
CA ARG A 54 -2.25 -11.79 6.72
C ARG A 54 -1.50 -12.76 5.82
N ASN A 55 -1.84 -12.78 4.55
CA ASN A 55 -1.13 -13.65 3.60
C ASN A 55 0.31 -13.15 3.41
N VAL A 56 0.53 -11.83 3.40
CA VAL A 56 1.87 -11.27 3.27
C VAL A 56 2.70 -11.67 4.49
N TRP A 57 2.13 -11.58 5.69
CA TRP A 57 2.85 -11.96 6.88
C TRP A 57 3.23 -13.44 6.83
N ALA A 58 2.32 -14.28 6.43
CA ALA A 58 2.57 -15.72 6.35
C ALA A 58 3.61 -16.06 5.28
N ALA A 59 3.74 -15.23 4.26
CA ALA A 59 4.69 -15.47 3.18
C ALA A 59 6.05 -14.80 3.46
N GLY A 60 6.23 -14.23 4.64
CA GLY A 60 7.50 -13.58 4.96
C GLY A 60 7.77 -12.33 4.16
N GLY A 61 6.72 -11.71 3.65
CA GLY A 61 6.83 -10.49 2.85
C GLY A 61 7.09 -10.71 1.37
N GLU A 62 7.23 -11.96 0.93
CA GLU A 62 7.55 -12.23 -0.47
C GLU A 62 6.28 -12.21 -1.30
N VAL A 63 6.18 -11.29 -2.24
CA VAL A 63 5.01 -11.17 -3.10
C VAL A 63 5.44 -10.75 -4.48
N ASP A 64 4.54 -10.87 -5.45
CA ASP A 64 4.76 -10.32 -6.77
C ASP A 64 3.87 -9.11 -6.93
N ILE A 65 4.38 -8.06 -7.56
CA ILE A 65 3.58 -6.90 -7.90
C ILE A 65 3.45 -6.91 -9.40
N ARG A 66 2.20 -6.85 -9.88
CA ARG A 66 1.95 -6.82 -11.29
C ARG A 66 1.42 -5.47 -11.70
N ARG A 67 2.11 -4.84 -12.63
CA ARG A 67 1.67 -3.60 -13.15
C ARG A 67 2.23 -3.52 -14.54
N GLY A 68 1.59 -4.18 -15.46
CA GLY A 68 2.08 -4.39 -16.79
C GLY A 68 3.01 -5.58 -16.80
N LYS A 69 4.03 -5.57 -16.01
CA LYS A 69 4.88 -6.74 -15.89
C LYS A 69 4.90 -7.17 -14.44
N ARG A 70 5.38 -8.34 -14.19
CA ARG A 70 5.39 -8.91 -12.84
C ARG A 70 6.78 -8.74 -12.24
N ASP A 71 6.86 -8.15 -11.07
CA ASP A 71 8.11 -8.00 -10.34
C ASP A 71 8.01 -8.69 -9.00
N HIS A 72 9.02 -9.46 -8.66
CA HIS A 72 9.06 -10.12 -7.36
C HIS A 72 9.70 -9.16 -6.38
N VAL A 73 9.03 -8.86 -5.29
CA VAL A 73 9.50 -7.89 -4.31
C VAL A 73 9.33 -8.41 -2.89
N ARG A 74 9.90 -7.71 -1.96
CA ARG A 74 9.71 -8.02 -0.56
C ARG A 74 8.99 -6.85 0.07
N LEU A 75 7.96 -7.12 0.83
CA LEU A 75 7.23 -6.10 1.58
C LEU A 75 7.74 -6.12 3.01
N VAL A 76 8.25 -4.98 3.47
CA VAL A 76 8.80 -4.86 4.82
C VAL A 76 7.84 -4.00 5.63
N GLU A 77 7.32 -4.56 6.69
CA GLU A 77 6.33 -3.83 7.49
C GLU A 77 6.97 -2.65 8.19
N VAL A 78 6.33 -1.49 8.10
CA VAL A 78 6.83 -0.27 8.70
C VAL A 78 6.38 -0.22 10.16
N PRO A 79 7.27 0.05 11.10
CA PRO A 79 6.87 0.15 12.52
C PRO A 79 5.81 1.21 12.70
N VAL A 80 4.92 1.01 13.65
CA VAL A 80 3.78 1.89 13.87
C VAL A 80 4.21 3.35 14.01
N GLU A 81 5.28 3.60 14.72
CA GLU A 81 5.73 4.95 14.95
C GLU A 81 6.30 5.64 13.72
N GLU A 82 6.49 4.91 12.64
CA GLU A 82 7.02 5.50 11.41
C GLU A 82 5.98 5.57 10.30
N ARG A 83 4.75 5.17 10.58
CA ARG A 83 3.72 5.10 9.55
C ARG A 83 3.06 6.42 9.19
N ALA A 84 2.99 7.35 10.15
CA ALA A 84 2.21 8.57 9.95
C ALA A 84 2.59 9.38 8.72
N PRO A 85 3.87 9.60 8.40
CA PRO A 85 4.20 10.34 7.19
C PRO A 85 3.72 9.63 5.92
N VAL A 86 3.74 8.29 5.93
CA VAL A 86 3.29 7.52 4.78
C VAL A 86 1.77 7.63 4.63
N LEU A 87 1.05 7.56 5.76
CA LEU A 87 -0.41 7.71 5.73
C LEU A 87 -0.77 9.11 5.23
N HIS A 88 0.01 10.13 5.64
CA HIS A 88 -0.24 11.48 5.21
C HIS A 88 0.00 11.60 3.70
N ALA A 89 1.05 11.01 3.20
CA ALA A 89 1.34 11.02 1.77
C ALA A 89 0.23 10.30 0.99
N TYR A 90 -0.26 9.19 1.55
CA TYR A 90 -1.32 8.43 0.89
C TYR A 90 -2.59 9.26 0.86
N MET A 91 -2.93 9.91 1.98
CA MET A 91 -4.14 10.69 2.08
C MET A 91 -4.12 11.88 1.14
N SER A 92 -2.96 12.43 0.88
CA SER A 92 -2.83 13.63 0.08
C SER A 92 -2.94 13.38 -1.41
N LYS A 93 -2.97 12.14 -1.84
CA LYS A 93 -3.04 11.83 -3.26
C LYS A 93 -4.43 11.33 -3.62
N ARG A 94 -4.71 11.27 -4.90
CA ARG A 94 -5.98 10.71 -5.34
C ARG A 94 -5.77 9.22 -5.54
N ALA A 95 -6.41 8.41 -4.75
CA ALA A 95 -6.30 6.97 -4.85
C ALA A 95 -7.59 6.39 -5.38
N PHE A 96 -7.53 5.45 -6.29
CA PHE A 96 -8.67 4.82 -6.92
C PHE A 96 -9.63 5.90 -7.47
N SER A 97 -9.10 6.98 -8.00
CA SER A 97 -9.87 8.10 -8.52
C SER A 97 -10.68 8.82 -7.45
N ARG A 98 -10.30 8.71 -6.20
CA ARG A 98 -11.00 9.41 -5.12
C ARG A 98 -10.19 10.61 -4.66
N SER A 99 -10.88 11.66 -4.22
CA SER A 99 -10.21 12.87 -3.76
C SER A 99 -9.53 12.66 -2.41
N PRO A 100 -8.58 13.51 -2.06
CA PRO A 100 -7.96 13.41 -0.74
C PRO A 100 -8.96 13.51 0.40
N ALA A 101 -9.98 14.37 0.26
CA ALA A 101 -10.98 14.51 1.31
C ALA A 101 -11.75 13.20 1.49
N TYR A 102 -12.08 12.55 0.38
CA TYR A 102 -12.81 11.29 0.44
C TYR A 102 -11.95 10.23 1.15
N ILE A 103 -10.67 10.13 0.80
CA ILE A 103 -9.77 9.16 1.39
C ILE A 103 -9.65 9.42 2.90
N ALA A 104 -9.46 10.67 3.28
CA ALA A 104 -9.28 11.02 4.67
C ALA A 104 -10.52 10.65 5.50
N GLU A 105 -11.68 11.04 5.03
CA GLU A 105 -12.89 10.82 5.79
C GLU A 105 -13.35 9.37 5.76
N LYS A 106 -13.33 8.76 4.61
CA LYS A 106 -13.86 7.41 4.48
C LYS A 106 -12.97 6.37 5.11
N TYR A 107 -11.68 6.45 4.88
CA TYR A 107 -10.79 5.39 5.31
C TYR A 107 -10.05 5.69 6.62
N PHE A 108 -9.65 6.93 6.82
CA PHE A 108 -8.90 7.25 8.04
C PHE A 108 -9.75 7.92 9.11
N GLY A 109 -10.94 8.34 8.76
CA GLY A 109 -11.84 8.98 9.75
C GLY A 109 -11.31 10.32 10.22
N VAL A 110 -10.55 11.03 9.40
CA VAL A 110 -9.99 12.32 9.76
C VAL A 110 -10.31 13.35 8.70
N SER A 111 -10.04 14.60 8.98
CA SER A 111 -10.22 15.66 8.03
C SER A 111 -9.08 15.63 7.01
N ARG A 112 -9.34 16.17 5.82
CA ARG A 112 -8.29 16.26 4.80
C ARG A 112 -7.13 17.12 5.29
N ASP A 113 -7.33 17.95 6.33
CA ASP A 113 -6.29 18.78 6.85
C ASP A 113 -5.56 18.12 8.02
N ALA A 114 -5.78 16.86 8.27
CA ALA A 114 -5.13 16.15 9.36
C ALA A 114 -3.63 16.23 9.22
N THR A 115 -2.96 16.43 10.33
CA THR A 115 -1.50 16.53 10.36
C THR A 115 -0.89 15.16 10.55
N VAL A 116 0.41 15.08 10.43
CA VAL A 116 1.12 13.82 10.67
C VAL A 116 0.85 13.37 12.11
N GLU A 117 0.76 14.28 13.07
CA GLU A 117 0.47 13.91 14.43
C GLU A 117 -0.91 13.32 14.58
N ASP A 118 -1.89 13.86 13.85
CA ASP A 118 -3.24 13.31 13.89
C ASP A 118 -3.23 11.88 13.35
N LEU A 119 -2.44 11.63 12.32
CA LEU A 119 -2.37 10.31 11.74
C LEU A 119 -1.58 9.34 12.62
N ALA A 120 -0.63 9.83 13.37
CA ALA A 120 0.11 8.98 14.30
C ALA A 120 -0.83 8.34 15.32
N ALA A 121 -1.88 9.04 15.70
CA ALA A 121 -2.82 8.52 16.68
C ALA A 121 -3.59 7.31 16.17
N ILE A 122 -3.73 7.14 14.87
CA ILE A 122 -4.49 6.03 14.32
C ILE A 122 -3.62 5.05 13.55
N ALA A 123 -2.32 5.27 13.54
CA ALA A 123 -1.42 4.52 12.65
C ALA A 123 -1.41 3.01 12.93
N ALA A 124 -1.64 2.61 14.16
CA ALA A 124 -1.63 1.18 14.48
C ALA A 124 -2.72 0.40 13.75
N ARG A 125 -3.76 1.08 13.28
CA ARG A 125 -4.86 0.41 12.62
C ARG A 125 -4.58 0.11 11.17
N TYR A 126 -3.55 0.72 10.59
CA TYR A 126 -3.32 0.63 9.16
C TYR A 126 -1.93 0.06 8.88
N PRO A 127 -1.83 -1.24 8.63
CA PRO A 127 -0.54 -1.82 8.27
C PRO A 127 0.03 -1.14 7.03
N VAL A 128 1.31 -0.81 7.10
CA VAL A 128 2.02 -0.14 6.03
C VAL A 128 3.23 -0.99 5.70
N PHE A 129 3.47 -1.23 4.41
CA PHE A 129 4.61 -2.02 3.98
C PHE A 129 5.46 -1.22 3.00
N ARG A 130 6.77 -1.21 3.20
CA ARG A 130 7.69 -0.61 2.25
C ARG A 130 8.02 -1.64 1.18
N ILE A 131 8.02 -1.25 -0.07
CA ILE A 131 8.33 -2.16 -1.16
C ILE A 131 9.83 -2.14 -1.40
N GLU A 132 10.46 -3.29 -1.28
CA GLU A 132 11.89 -3.42 -1.53
C GLU A 132 12.15 -4.45 -2.60
N LYS A 133 13.24 -4.35 -3.32
CA LYS A 133 13.56 -5.33 -4.29
C LYS A 133 13.82 -6.60 -3.58
N ALA A 134 13.38 -7.68 -4.14
CA ALA A 134 13.66 -8.99 -3.57
C ALA A 134 15.14 -9.25 -3.70
N SER A 135 15.69 -10.00 -2.79
CA SER A 135 17.06 -10.30 -2.83
C SER A 135 17.31 -11.20 -3.96
N GLU A 136 18.44 -11.13 -4.57
CA GLU A 136 18.74 -11.98 -5.64
C GLU A 136 19.33 -13.19 -5.25
#